data_1906c277daffea875c02a8592be7d196
#
_entry.id   1906c277daffea875c02a8592be7d196
#
_cell.length_a   1.000
_cell.length_b   1.000
_cell.length_c   1.000
_cell.angle_alpha   90.00
_cell.angle_beta   90.00
_cell.angle_gamma   90.00
#
_symmetry.space_group_name_H-M   'P 1'
#
loop_
_entity.id
_entity.type
_entity.pdbx_description
1 polymer ?
#
loop_
_entity_poly.entity_id
_entity_poly.type
_entity_poly.pdbx_seq_one_letter_code
_entity_poly.pdbx_strand_id
1 'polypeptide(L)'
;MSDLPFKPQILSDEFKHALDVLENTPKSLFITGRAGTGKSTLLQLFRNTTRKKVAVLAPTGVAALNVQGQTIHSFFGFPPRIITPEHSGKKTSRRDLKRLYQNLQVLIIDEVSMVRADMLDGIDLFLRVNRENNQPFGGVQVVLFGDLFQLPPVVTRDPVESIFFQDYYTTPYFFSAKLFGEAQLELDMLELRKVYRQESRHFLRLLEAVRINELDHDDLSELNERCNPGFVPHEPGYITLCARNATADRINQMALSELTGR
;
A
#
# COMPACT_ATOMS: atom_id res chain seq x y z
N MET A 1 15.47 19.87 -8.58
CA MET A 1 14.23 20.19 -9.31
C MET A 1 14.37 19.57 -10.69
N SER A 2 13.86 18.38 -10.86
CA SER A 2 13.85 17.71 -12.17
C SER A 2 12.42 17.77 -12.67
N ASP A 3 12.21 18.64 -13.67
CA ASP A 3 10.98 18.74 -14.43
C ASP A 3 10.71 17.40 -15.10
N LEU A 4 9.76 16.65 -14.57
CA LEU A 4 9.17 15.54 -15.30
C LEU A 4 8.32 16.15 -16.41
N PRO A 5 8.64 15.93 -17.69
CA PRO A 5 7.81 16.40 -18.78
C PRO A 5 6.49 15.63 -18.74
N PHE A 6 5.47 16.24 -18.17
CA PHE A 6 4.10 15.74 -18.25
C PHE A 6 3.66 15.93 -19.70
N LYS A 7 3.92 14.95 -20.56
CA LYS A 7 3.22 14.89 -21.85
C LYS A 7 1.73 14.76 -21.52
N PRO A 8 0.83 15.52 -22.17
CA PRO A 8 -0.59 15.39 -21.96
C PRO A 8 -1.02 13.99 -22.45
N GLN A 9 -0.93 13.02 -21.56
CA GLN A 9 -1.53 11.71 -21.79
C GLN A 9 -3.03 11.91 -21.74
N ILE A 10 -3.72 11.49 -22.81
CA ILE A 10 -5.18 11.40 -22.79
C ILE A 10 -5.53 10.46 -21.63
N LEU A 11 -6.09 11.04 -20.56
CA LEU A 11 -6.50 10.27 -19.40
C LEU A 11 -7.52 9.20 -19.86
N SER A 12 -7.31 7.97 -19.46
CA SER A 12 -8.30 6.91 -19.69
C SER A 12 -9.61 7.25 -18.99
N ASP A 13 -10.72 6.70 -19.48
CA ASP A 13 -12.02 6.94 -18.87
C ASP A 13 -12.09 6.42 -17.43
N GLU A 14 -11.34 5.34 -17.11
CA GLU A 14 -11.15 4.83 -15.74
C GLU A 14 -10.52 5.89 -14.83
N PHE A 15 -9.48 6.61 -15.31
CA PHE A 15 -8.83 7.69 -14.56
C PHE A 15 -9.75 8.87 -14.33
N LYS A 16 -10.48 9.28 -15.38
CA LYS A 16 -11.45 10.39 -15.28
C LYS A 16 -12.54 10.07 -14.27
N HIS A 17 -13.08 8.85 -14.35
CA HIS A 17 -14.13 8.37 -13.44
C HIS A 17 -13.60 8.32 -11.99
N ALA A 18 -12.41 7.77 -11.77
CA ALA A 18 -11.79 7.76 -10.45
C ALA A 18 -11.64 9.17 -9.87
N LEU A 19 -11.07 10.10 -10.65
CA LEU A 19 -10.87 11.48 -10.22
C LEU A 19 -12.20 12.18 -9.91
N ASP A 20 -13.24 11.96 -10.71
CA ASP A 20 -14.57 12.52 -10.50
C ASP A 20 -15.17 12.01 -9.19
N VAL A 21 -15.14 10.70 -8.94
CA VAL A 21 -15.64 10.12 -7.68
C VAL A 21 -14.86 10.64 -6.50
N LEU A 22 -13.53 10.68 -6.59
CA LEU A 22 -12.65 11.13 -5.51
C LEU A 22 -12.85 12.61 -5.16
N GLU A 23 -13.07 13.48 -6.15
CA GLU A 23 -13.23 14.92 -5.93
C GLU A 23 -14.66 15.28 -5.55
N ASN A 24 -15.66 14.74 -6.24
CA ASN A 24 -17.03 15.22 -6.20
C ASN A 24 -17.97 14.39 -5.32
N THR A 25 -17.50 13.30 -4.72
CA THR A 25 -18.31 12.46 -3.83
C THR A 25 -17.62 12.17 -2.50
N PRO A 26 -18.35 11.74 -1.45
CA PRO A 26 -17.77 11.25 -0.21
C PRO A 26 -17.46 9.73 -0.26
N LYS A 27 -17.68 9.05 -1.37
CA LYS A 27 -17.54 7.60 -1.49
C LYS A 27 -16.12 7.13 -1.29
N SER A 28 -15.95 6.09 -0.48
CA SER A 28 -14.67 5.41 -0.33
C SER A 28 -14.43 4.45 -1.50
N LEU A 29 -13.17 4.35 -1.97
CA LEU A 29 -12.80 3.56 -3.13
C LEU A 29 -11.66 2.59 -2.82
N PHE A 30 -11.76 1.37 -3.33
CA PHE A 30 -10.63 0.47 -3.54
C PHE A 30 -10.22 0.50 -5.01
N ILE A 31 -9.06 1.07 -5.29
CA ILE A 31 -8.50 1.19 -6.64
C ILE A 31 -7.43 0.10 -6.80
N THR A 32 -7.75 -0.88 -7.64
CA THR A 32 -6.88 -2.02 -7.90
C THR A 32 -6.42 -2.05 -9.36
N GLY A 33 -5.55 -2.99 -9.68
CA GLY A 33 -5.02 -3.19 -11.02
C GLY A 33 -3.61 -3.76 -11.01
N ARG A 34 -3.18 -4.32 -12.12
CA ARG A 34 -1.85 -4.93 -12.30
C ARG A 34 -0.72 -3.93 -12.09
N ALA A 35 0.51 -4.44 -11.95
CA ALA A 35 1.69 -3.59 -11.99
C ALA A 35 1.73 -2.80 -13.32
N GLY A 36 2.02 -1.49 -13.23
CA GLY A 36 2.12 -0.63 -14.41
C GLY A 36 0.80 -0.10 -14.98
N THR A 37 -0.34 -0.31 -14.32
CA THR A 37 -1.64 0.28 -14.73
C THR A 37 -1.80 1.74 -14.32
N GLY A 38 -0.83 2.32 -13.62
CA GLY A 38 -0.83 3.74 -13.30
C GLY A 38 -1.47 4.07 -11.94
N LYS A 39 -1.64 3.12 -11.01
CA LYS A 39 -2.15 3.39 -9.66
C LYS A 39 -1.45 4.57 -8.97
N SER A 40 -0.12 4.52 -8.89
CA SER A 40 0.67 5.60 -8.27
C SER A 40 0.58 6.92 -9.05
N THR A 41 0.43 6.85 -10.39
CA THR A 41 0.21 8.04 -11.22
C THR A 41 -1.14 8.68 -10.93
N LEU A 42 -2.20 7.88 -10.81
CA LEU A 42 -3.53 8.36 -10.43
C LEU A 42 -3.52 9.00 -9.03
N LEU A 43 -2.87 8.33 -8.07
CA LEU A 43 -2.70 8.87 -6.72
C LEU A 43 -2.01 10.23 -6.73
N GLN A 44 -0.88 10.34 -7.42
CA GLN A 44 -0.14 11.61 -7.53
C GLN A 44 -0.96 12.70 -8.26
N LEU A 45 -1.67 12.33 -9.32
CA LEU A 45 -2.52 13.25 -10.06
C LEU A 45 -3.62 13.80 -9.17
N PHE A 46 -4.36 12.93 -8.46
CA PHE A 46 -5.38 13.35 -7.51
C PHE A 46 -4.81 14.26 -6.43
N ARG A 47 -3.71 13.86 -5.78
CA ARG A 47 -3.05 14.64 -4.74
C ARG A 47 -2.66 16.05 -5.21
N ASN A 48 -2.21 16.18 -6.46
CA ASN A 48 -1.74 17.46 -7.01
C ASN A 48 -2.87 18.35 -7.52
N THR A 49 -4.04 17.80 -7.80
CA THR A 49 -5.16 18.55 -8.39
C THR A 49 -6.31 18.80 -7.42
N THR A 50 -6.45 17.98 -6.38
CA THR A 50 -7.54 18.08 -5.40
C THR A 50 -7.43 19.33 -4.54
N ARG A 51 -8.59 19.88 -4.16
CA ARG A 51 -8.72 20.94 -3.15
C ARG A 51 -8.93 20.39 -1.74
N LYS A 52 -9.15 19.08 -1.61
CA LYS A 52 -9.38 18.40 -0.33
C LYS A 52 -8.09 18.33 0.49
N LYS A 53 -8.22 18.28 1.81
CA LYS A 53 -7.11 18.01 2.73
C LYS A 53 -6.84 16.52 2.76
N VAL A 54 -5.72 16.09 2.17
CA VAL A 54 -5.36 14.69 1.93
C VAL A 54 -4.19 14.29 2.82
N ALA A 55 -4.27 13.09 3.41
CA ALA A 55 -3.13 12.36 3.94
C ALA A 55 -2.86 11.14 3.06
N VAL A 56 -1.59 10.92 2.69
CA VAL A 56 -1.15 9.74 1.92
C VAL A 56 -0.28 8.88 2.81
N LEU A 57 -0.69 7.65 3.00
CA LEU A 57 -0.04 6.69 3.90
C LEU A 57 0.31 5.40 3.16
N ALA A 58 1.29 4.67 3.70
CA ALA A 58 1.65 3.33 3.23
C ALA A 58 2.09 2.44 4.41
N PRO A 59 2.05 1.10 4.25
CA PRO A 59 2.43 0.17 5.30
C PRO A 59 3.95 0.16 5.58
N THR A 60 4.77 0.46 4.58
CA THR A 60 6.24 0.40 4.69
C THR A 60 6.89 1.76 4.41
N GLY A 61 8.12 1.96 4.92
CA GLY A 61 8.88 3.19 4.68
C GLY A 61 9.18 3.41 3.19
N VAL A 62 9.54 2.36 2.46
CA VAL A 62 9.84 2.45 1.02
C VAL A 62 8.61 2.86 0.22
N ALA A 63 7.45 2.22 0.49
CA ALA A 63 6.20 2.58 -0.17
C ALA A 63 5.80 4.03 0.16
N ALA A 64 5.95 4.45 1.43
CA ALA A 64 5.67 5.82 1.85
C ALA A 64 6.54 6.86 1.13
N LEU A 65 7.83 6.57 0.95
CA LEU A 65 8.74 7.44 0.19
C LEU A 65 8.33 7.55 -1.28
N ASN A 66 7.95 6.44 -1.92
CA ASN A 66 7.54 6.42 -3.32
C ASN A 66 6.33 7.31 -3.61
N VAL A 67 5.40 7.40 -2.67
CA VAL A 67 4.21 8.27 -2.77
C VAL A 67 4.37 9.61 -2.06
N GLN A 68 5.58 9.91 -1.58
CA GLN A 68 5.86 11.13 -0.80
C GLN A 68 4.89 11.30 0.38
N GLY A 69 4.55 10.20 1.02
CA GLY A 69 3.64 10.11 2.15
C GLY A 69 4.35 9.77 3.46
N GLN A 70 3.61 9.20 4.38
CA GLN A 70 4.11 8.72 5.68
C GLN A 70 3.72 7.25 5.88
N THR A 71 4.41 6.55 6.80
CA THR A 71 3.94 5.23 7.21
C THR A 71 2.71 5.35 8.11
N ILE A 72 1.81 4.36 8.02
CA ILE A 72 0.61 4.27 8.88
C ILE A 72 1.02 4.38 10.35
N HIS A 73 2.03 3.62 10.76
CA HIS A 73 2.54 3.62 12.14
C HIS A 73 2.99 5.02 12.60
N SER A 74 3.73 5.74 11.76
CA SER A 74 4.21 7.09 12.09
C SER A 74 3.08 8.10 12.18
N PHE A 75 2.12 8.02 11.25
CA PHE A 75 1.03 9.00 11.18
C PHE A 75 0.07 8.90 12.38
N PHE A 76 -0.29 7.67 12.79
CA PHE A 76 -1.21 7.42 13.90
C PHE A 76 -0.51 7.20 15.25
N GLY A 77 0.83 7.05 15.26
CA GLY A 77 1.59 6.70 16.47
C GLY A 77 1.34 5.25 16.92
N PHE A 78 0.99 4.35 16.01
CA PHE A 78 0.74 2.96 16.31
C PHE A 78 2.04 2.19 16.56
N PRO A 79 2.06 1.23 17.51
CA PRO A 79 3.21 0.37 17.72
C PRO A 79 3.34 -0.66 16.60
N PRO A 80 4.56 -1.18 16.30
CA PRO A 80 4.80 -2.21 15.29
C PRO A 80 4.42 -3.61 15.80
N ARG A 81 3.17 -3.79 16.21
CA ARG A 81 2.59 -5.04 16.74
C ARG A 81 1.10 -5.05 16.45
N ILE A 82 0.36 -6.02 16.98
CA ILE A 82 -1.11 -6.07 16.92
C ILE A 82 -1.70 -4.74 17.40
N ILE A 83 -2.62 -4.19 16.63
CA ILE A 83 -3.35 -2.98 16.99
C ILE A 83 -4.63 -3.38 17.72
N THR A 84 -4.66 -3.06 19.01
CA THR A 84 -5.84 -3.29 19.86
C THR A 84 -6.63 -1.99 20.06
N PRO A 85 -7.89 -2.07 20.53
CA PRO A 85 -8.65 -0.88 20.88
C PRO A 85 -7.96 0.03 21.92
N GLU A 86 -7.12 -0.54 22.78
CA GLU A 86 -6.31 0.24 23.73
C GLU A 86 -5.29 1.15 23.06
N HIS A 87 -4.78 0.73 21.89
CA HIS A 87 -3.84 1.54 21.10
C HIS A 87 -4.57 2.61 20.32
N SER A 88 -5.66 2.25 19.64
CA SER A 88 -6.38 3.10 18.68
C SER A 88 -7.48 3.95 19.31
N GLY A 89 -8.04 3.55 20.47
CA GLY A 89 -9.11 4.28 21.16
C GLY A 89 -8.65 5.53 21.96
N LYS A 90 -7.36 5.91 21.87
CA LYS A 90 -6.81 7.05 22.61
C LYS A 90 -7.00 8.37 21.87
N LYS A 91 -7.48 9.39 22.60
CA LYS A 91 -7.46 10.77 22.09
C LYS A 91 -6.05 11.32 22.11
N THR A 92 -5.64 11.96 21.02
CA THR A 92 -4.37 12.67 21.00
C THR A 92 -4.42 13.93 21.88
N SER A 93 -3.40 14.12 22.71
CA SER A 93 -3.26 15.34 23.55
C SER A 93 -2.60 16.49 22.78
N ARG A 94 -1.92 16.22 21.67
CA ARG A 94 -1.23 17.22 20.86
C ARG A 94 -2.21 18.01 20.01
N ARG A 95 -2.26 19.33 20.22
CA ARG A 95 -3.21 20.23 19.55
C ARG A 95 -3.03 20.29 18.02
N ASP A 96 -1.79 20.21 17.55
CA ASP A 96 -1.44 20.19 16.13
C ASP A 96 -1.99 18.94 15.43
N LEU A 97 -1.78 17.76 16.02
CA LEU A 97 -2.31 16.51 15.51
C LEU A 97 -3.84 16.45 15.59
N LYS A 98 -4.43 16.94 16.68
CA LYS A 98 -5.89 17.00 16.79
C LYS A 98 -6.49 17.82 15.65
N ARG A 99 -5.92 19.00 15.34
CA ARG A 99 -6.37 19.84 14.22
C ARG A 99 -6.17 19.12 12.87
N LEU A 100 -5.05 18.40 12.70
CA LEU A 100 -4.79 17.62 11.49
C LEU A 100 -5.88 16.59 11.27
N TYR A 101 -6.16 15.73 12.26
CA TYR A 101 -7.18 14.68 12.14
C TYR A 101 -8.58 15.25 11.96
N GLN A 102 -8.94 16.33 12.67
CA GLN A 102 -10.25 16.98 12.53
C GLN A 102 -10.47 17.63 11.16
N ASN A 103 -9.42 18.08 10.50
CA ASN A 103 -9.50 18.71 9.18
C ASN A 103 -9.28 17.74 8.02
N LEU A 104 -8.87 16.49 8.29
CA LEU A 104 -8.64 15.50 7.26
C LEU A 104 -9.93 15.19 6.49
N GLN A 105 -9.89 15.26 5.17
CA GLN A 105 -11.04 15.00 4.30
C GLN A 105 -10.89 13.70 3.52
N VAL A 106 -9.66 13.38 3.12
CA VAL A 106 -9.35 12.15 2.39
C VAL A 106 -8.13 11.47 3.00
N LEU A 107 -8.26 10.19 3.29
CA LEU A 107 -7.16 9.32 3.69
C LEU A 107 -6.86 8.36 2.55
N ILE A 108 -5.67 8.45 1.98
CA ILE A 108 -5.19 7.52 0.96
C ILE A 108 -4.25 6.52 1.62
N ILE A 109 -4.46 5.23 1.37
CA ILE A 109 -3.55 4.16 1.79
C ILE A 109 -3.07 3.44 0.53
N ASP A 110 -1.79 3.58 0.22
CA ASP A 110 -1.13 2.85 -0.87
C ASP A 110 -0.62 1.49 -0.38
N GLU A 111 -0.42 0.54 -1.29
CA GLU A 111 0.00 -0.85 -1.01
C GLU A 111 -0.89 -1.52 0.06
N VAL A 112 -2.21 -1.35 -0.06
CA VAL A 112 -3.19 -1.85 0.93
C VAL A 112 -3.18 -3.37 1.06
N SER A 113 -2.68 -4.11 0.06
CA SER A 113 -2.51 -5.57 0.14
C SER A 113 -1.65 -6.02 1.32
N MET A 114 -0.73 -5.16 1.78
CA MET A 114 0.13 -5.41 2.94
C MET A 114 -0.47 -4.91 4.27
N VAL A 115 -1.65 -4.29 4.25
CA VAL A 115 -2.31 -3.76 5.45
C VAL A 115 -3.13 -4.87 6.10
N ARG A 116 -2.90 -5.09 7.39
CA ARG A 116 -3.63 -6.09 8.18
C ARG A 116 -5.01 -5.57 8.58
N ALA A 117 -5.94 -6.51 8.81
CA ALA A 117 -7.31 -6.22 9.24
C ALA A 117 -7.35 -5.41 10.56
N ASP A 118 -6.55 -5.80 11.57
CA ASP A 118 -6.44 -5.10 12.85
C ASP A 118 -5.96 -3.65 12.69
N MET A 119 -5.05 -3.44 11.75
CA MET A 119 -4.55 -2.10 11.43
C MET A 119 -5.65 -1.22 10.85
N LEU A 120 -6.47 -1.76 9.93
CA LEU A 120 -7.55 -0.99 9.32
C LEU A 120 -8.65 -0.66 10.33
N ASP A 121 -9.05 -1.63 11.18
CA ASP A 121 -9.97 -1.39 12.30
C ASP A 121 -9.40 -0.38 13.29
N GLY A 122 -8.09 -0.45 13.56
CA GLY A 122 -7.40 0.51 14.41
C GLY A 122 -7.43 1.94 13.86
N ILE A 123 -7.24 2.11 12.55
CA ILE A 123 -7.34 3.41 11.88
C ILE A 123 -8.77 3.96 11.99
N ASP A 124 -9.77 3.10 11.73
CA ASP A 124 -11.18 3.46 11.86
C ASP A 124 -11.51 3.97 13.26
N LEU A 125 -11.22 3.18 14.29
CA LEU A 125 -11.48 3.55 15.68
C LEU A 125 -10.74 4.83 16.09
N PHE A 126 -9.47 4.95 15.70
CA PHE A 126 -8.67 6.13 16.01
C PHE A 126 -9.30 7.41 15.43
N LEU A 127 -9.72 7.38 14.18
CA LEU A 127 -10.34 8.53 13.53
C LEU A 127 -11.70 8.85 14.12
N ARG A 128 -12.55 7.86 14.43
CA ARG A 128 -13.83 8.09 15.11
C ARG A 128 -13.63 8.82 16.45
N VAL A 129 -12.68 8.34 17.26
CA VAL A 129 -12.41 8.91 18.59
C VAL A 129 -11.83 10.32 18.49
N ASN A 130 -10.86 10.56 17.59
CA ASN A 130 -10.18 11.85 17.50
C ASN A 130 -10.97 12.93 16.73
N ARG A 131 -11.93 12.51 15.92
CA ARG A 131 -12.86 13.41 15.19
C ARG A 131 -14.20 13.57 15.91
N GLU A 132 -14.44 12.78 16.98
CA GLU A 132 -15.70 12.76 17.73
C GLU A 132 -16.90 12.50 16.80
N ASN A 133 -16.71 11.55 15.85
CA ASN A 133 -17.70 11.19 14.85
C ASN A 133 -17.73 9.67 14.69
N ASN A 134 -18.92 9.06 14.90
CA ASN A 134 -19.12 7.61 14.89
C ASN A 134 -19.29 7.00 13.48
N GLN A 135 -19.30 7.83 12.44
CA GLN A 135 -19.28 7.30 11.07
C GLN A 135 -17.97 6.56 10.78
N PRO A 136 -17.94 5.61 9.84
CA PRO A 136 -16.71 4.96 9.40
C PRO A 136 -15.59 5.96 9.16
N PHE A 137 -14.40 5.67 9.71
CA PHE A 137 -13.22 6.56 9.69
C PHE A 137 -13.48 7.98 10.19
N GLY A 138 -14.47 8.16 11.09
CA GLY A 138 -14.85 9.50 11.55
C GLY A 138 -15.38 10.41 10.44
N GLY A 139 -15.99 9.86 9.39
CA GLY A 139 -16.49 10.57 8.23
C GLY A 139 -15.42 11.03 7.24
N VAL A 140 -14.21 10.45 7.28
CA VAL A 140 -13.16 10.69 6.28
C VAL A 140 -13.39 9.78 5.09
N GLN A 141 -13.32 10.32 3.87
CA GLN A 141 -13.30 9.52 2.64
C GLN A 141 -12.01 8.70 2.61
N VAL A 142 -12.10 7.37 2.43
CA VAL A 142 -10.95 6.48 2.38
C VAL A 142 -10.73 5.96 0.98
N VAL A 143 -9.48 6.04 0.52
CA VAL A 143 -9.06 5.57 -0.80
C VAL A 143 -7.94 4.57 -0.61
N LEU A 144 -8.20 3.33 -0.98
CA LEU A 144 -7.27 2.22 -0.86
C LEU A 144 -6.68 1.92 -2.23
N PHE A 145 -5.35 1.96 -2.36
CA PHE A 145 -4.65 1.55 -3.57
C PHE A 145 -3.89 0.25 -3.31
N GLY A 146 -4.00 -0.71 -4.21
CA GLY A 146 -3.22 -1.95 -4.08
C GLY A 146 -3.57 -3.01 -5.12
N ASP A 147 -2.87 -4.12 -5.03
CA ASP A 147 -3.09 -5.31 -5.85
C ASP A 147 -3.04 -6.55 -4.94
N LEU A 148 -4.18 -7.22 -4.75
CA LEU A 148 -4.31 -8.38 -3.85
C LEU A 148 -3.48 -9.61 -4.27
N PHE A 149 -2.97 -9.61 -5.50
CA PHE A 149 -2.06 -10.65 -5.99
C PHE A 149 -0.57 -10.33 -5.71
N GLN A 150 -0.29 -9.16 -5.12
CA GLN A 150 1.05 -8.81 -4.66
C GLN A 150 1.28 -9.25 -3.21
N LEU A 151 2.29 -8.69 -2.54
CA LEU A 151 2.67 -9.13 -1.21
C LEU A 151 1.51 -9.06 -0.21
N PRO A 152 1.25 -10.16 0.52
CA PRO A 152 0.20 -10.21 1.54
C PRO A 152 0.61 -9.46 2.81
N PRO A 153 -0.32 -9.24 3.74
CA PRO A 153 0.00 -8.73 5.06
C PRO A 153 0.98 -9.68 5.78
N VAL A 154 1.93 -9.11 6.51
CA VAL A 154 2.87 -9.90 7.30
C VAL A 154 2.25 -10.19 8.68
N VAL A 155 2.04 -11.47 8.94
CA VAL A 155 1.72 -12.00 10.27
C VAL A 155 2.95 -12.76 10.75
N THR A 156 3.44 -12.46 11.93
CA THR A 156 4.62 -13.12 12.47
C THR A 156 4.29 -14.57 12.88
N ARG A 157 5.33 -15.38 13.10
CA ARG A 157 5.15 -16.74 13.65
C ARG A 157 4.99 -16.76 15.16
N ASP A 158 4.80 -15.59 15.79
CA ASP A 158 4.48 -15.49 17.21
C ASP A 158 3.14 -16.18 17.48
N PRO A 159 3.09 -17.15 18.39
CA PRO A 159 1.84 -17.85 18.73
C PRO A 159 0.71 -16.89 19.16
N VAL A 160 1.03 -15.83 19.88
CA VAL A 160 0.05 -14.83 20.33
C VAL A 160 -0.58 -14.12 19.13
N GLU A 161 0.22 -13.70 18.16
CA GLU A 161 -0.26 -13.04 16.95
C GLU A 161 -1.09 -13.99 16.09
N SER A 162 -0.63 -15.23 15.93
CA SER A 162 -1.35 -16.26 15.17
C SER A 162 -2.72 -16.58 15.76
N ILE A 163 -2.80 -16.76 17.09
CA ILE A 163 -4.07 -17.01 17.79
C ILE A 163 -4.99 -15.80 17.66
N PHE A 164 -4.46 -14.58 17.85
CA PHE A 164 -5.25 -13.36 17.71
C PHE A 164 -5.94 -13.29 16.33
N PHE A 165 -5.21 -13.52 15.23
CA PHE A 165 -5.81 -13.48 13.90
C PHE A 165 -6.82 -14.60 13.69
N GLN A 166 -6.58 -15.81 14.20
CA GLN A 166 -7.53 -16.93 14.12
C GLN A 166 -8.84 -16.66 14.87
N ASP A 167 -8.76 -16.01 16.03
CA ASP A 167 -9.91 -15.76 16.88
C ASP A 167 -10.74 -14.55 16.44
N TYR A 168 -10.09 -13.53 15.86
CA TYR A 168 -10.73 -12.23 15.62
C TYR A 168 -10.99 -11.91 14.14
N TYR A 169 -10.34 -12.58 13.20
CA TYR A 169 -10.45 -12.27 11.76
C TYR A 169 -10.50 -13.54 10.91
N THR A 170 -11.27 -13.51 9.82
CA THR A 170 -11.33 -14.62 8.86
C THR A 170 -9.99 -14.79 8.12
N THR A 171 -9.33 -13.68 7.81
CA THR A 171 -8.01 -13.62 7.20
C THR A 171 -7.26 -12.40 7.72
N PRO A 172 -5.92 -12.34 7.61
CA PRO A 172 -5.17 -11.16 8.00
C PRO A 172 -5.33 -9.96 7.04
N TYR A 173 -5.92 -10.14 5.87
CA TYR A 173 -6.09 -9.06 4.88
C TYR A 173 -7.05 -7.97 5.35
N PHE A 174 -6.83 -6.75 4.88
CA PHE A 174 -7.62 -5.57 5.22
C PHE A 174 -9.13 -5.77 5.04
N PHE A 175 -9.56 -6.52 4.02
CA PHE A 175 -10.98 -6.76 3.74
C PHE A 175 -11.66 -7.69 4.75
N SER A 176 -10.91 -8.31 5.68
CA SER A 176 -11.46 -9.01 6.84
C SER A 176 -11.66 -8.10 8.05
N ALA A 177 -11.38 -6.81 7.94
CA ALA A 177 -11.62 -5.85 9.00
C ALA A 177 -13.11 -5.78 9.36
N LYS A 178 -13.41 -5.68 10.65
CA LYS A 178 -14.78 -5.70 11.19
C LYS A 178 -15.60 -4.51 10.73
N LEU A 179 -14.94 -3.41 10.42
CA LEU A 179 -15.58 -2.20 9.90
C LEU A 179 -16.42 -2.45 8.62
N PHE A 180 -16.12 -3.46 7.81
CA PHE A 180 -16.91 -3.79 6.63
C PHE A 180 -18.23 -4.49 6.95
N GLY A 181 -18.31 -5.23 8.06
CA GLY A 181 -19.52 -5.89 8.51
C GLY A 181 -20.32 -5.06 9.51
N GLU A 182 -19.67 -4.60 10.59
CA GLU A 182 -20.35 -3.94 11.72
C GLU A 182 -20.63 -2.46 11.46
N ALA A 183 -19.73 -1.78 10.78
CA ALA A 183 -19.82 -0.33 10.58
C ALA A 183 -20.42 0.06 9.22
N GLN A 184 -20.77 -0.92 8.38
CA GLN A 184 -21.40 -0.72 7.09
C GLN A 184 -20.63 0.27 6.17
N LEU A 185 -19.29 0.16 6.15
CA LEU A 185 -18.51 0.91 5.17
C LEU A 185 -18.82 0.40 3.77
N GLU A 186 -19.41 1.25 2.95
CA GLU A 186 -19.51 1.02 1.51
C GLU A 186 -18.17 1.37 0.86
N LEU A 187 -17.55 0.38 0.25
CA LEU A 187 -16.29 0.52 -0.49
C LEU A 187 -16.54 0.14 -1.95
N ASP A 188 -16.63 1.14 -2.82
CA ASP A 188 -16.70 0.90 -4.26
C ASP A 188 -15.35 0.40 -4.78
N MET A 189 -15.33 -0.51 -5.75
CA MET A 189 -14.11 -1.03 -6.34
C MET A 189 -13.95 -0.52 -7.78
N LEU A 190 -12.76 -0.03 -8.10
CA LEU A 190 -12.36 0.37 -9.44
C LEU A 190 -11.11 -0.37 -9.87
N GLU A 191 -11.18 -1.14 -10.94
CA GLU A 191 -10.03 -1.83 -11.51
C GLU A 191 -9.43 -1.03 -12.68
N LEU A 192 -8.16 -0.66 -12.58
CA LEU A 192 -7.39 -0.08 -13.68
C LEU A 192 -6.83 -1.19 -14.55
N ARG A 193 -7.30 -1.30 -15.80
CA ARG A 193 -6.96 -2.41 -16.69
C ARG A 193 -5.86 -2.09 -17.68
N LYS A 194 -5.72 -0.84 -18.12
CA LYS A 194 -4.74 -0.44 -19.11
C LYS A 194 -3.33 -0.41 -18.52
N VAL A 195 -2.41 -1.20 -19.09
CA VAL A 195 -1.00 -1.22 -18.69
C VAL A 195 -0.22 -0.21 -19.52
N TYR A 196 0.61 0.61 -18.87
CA TYR A 196 1.39 1.68 -19.50
C TYR A 196 2.90 1.45 -19.43
N ARG A 197 3.38 0.58 -18.53
CA ARG A 197 4.82 0.44 -18.25
C ARG A 197 5.55 -0.49 -19.23
N GLN A 198 4.85 -1.49 -19.76
CA GLN A 198 5.44 -2.53 -20.60
C GLN A 198 4.80 -2.52 -22.00
N GLU A 199 5.62 -2.55 -23.06
CA GLU A 199 5.17 -2.58 -24.44
C GLU A 199 5.10 -4.00 -25.01
N SER A 200 5.94 -4.92 -24.52
CA SER A 200 5.95 -6.31 -24.97
C SER A 200 4.72 -7.07 -24.47
N ARG A 201 3.81 -7.42 -25.36
CA ARG A 201 2.60 -8.21 -25.05
C ARG A 201 2.95 -9.58 -24.48
N HIS A 202 4.02 -10.19 -24.99
CA HIS A 202 4.46 -11.50 -24.53
C HIS A 202 4.95 -11.44 -23.07
N PHE A 203 5.78 -10.46 -22.74
CA PHE A 203 6.25 -10.28 -21.36
C PHE A 203 5.11 -9.92 -20.40
N LEU A 204 4.12 -9.14 -20.84
CA LEU A 204 2.91 -8.87 -20.05
C LEU A 204 2.12 -10.15 -19.74
N ARG A 205 2.03 -11.07 -20.71
CA ARG A 205 1.40 -12.39 -20.49
C ARG A 205 2.14 -13.18 -19.44
N LEU A 206 3.47 -13.28 -19.51
CA LEU A 206 4.30 -13.98 -18.52
C LEU A 206 4.11 -13.39 -17.11
N LEU A 207 4.17 -12.06 -16.99
CA LEU A 207 3.94 -11.39 -15.71
C LEU A 207 2.55 -11.66 -15.14
N GLU A 208 1.53 -11.74 -16.00
CA GLU A 208 0.19 -12.09 -15.55
C GLU A 208 0.08 -13.54 -15.11
N ALA A 209 0.67 -14.48 -15.85
CA ALA A 209 0.72 -15.88 -15.46
C ALA A 209 1.42 -16.08 -14.10
N VAL A 210 2.52 -15.35 -13.84
CA VAL A 210 3.14 -15.30 -12.50
C VAL A 210 2.17 -14.78 -11.46
N ARG A 211 1.50 -13.65 -11.76
CA ARG A 211 0.60 -12.96 -10.82
C ARG A 211 -0.54 -13.85 -10.35
N ILE A 212 -1.17 -14.58 -11.28
CA ILE A 212 -2.33 -15.45 -10.98
C ILE A 212 -1.94 -16.91 -10.68
N ASN A 213 -0.62 -17.20 -10.64
CA ASN A 213 -0.08 -18.55 -10.42
C ASN A 213 -0.52 -19.58 -11.48
N GLU A 214 -0.54 -19.16 -12.74
CA GLU A 214 -0.90 -20.00 -13.91
C GLU A 214 0.27 -20.17 -14.88
N LEU A 215 1.52 -20.16 -14.38
CA LEU A 215 2.69 -20.48 -15.20
C LEU A 215 2.67 -21.93 -15.64
N ASP A 216 2.85 -22.16 -16.93
CA ASP A 216 3.16 -23.48 -17.46
C ASP A 216 4.67 -23.77 -17.45
N HIS A 217 5.05 -24.95 -17.92
CA HIS A 217 6.46 -25.37 -17.95
C HIS A 217 7.30 -24.52 -18.93
N ASP A 218 6.73 -24.11 -20.04
CA ASP A 218 7.44 -23.34 -21.08
C ASP A 218 7.63 -21.90 -20.57
N ASP A 219 6.62 -21.31 -19.94
CA ASP A 219 6.70 -20.00 -19.29
C ASP A 219 7.80 -19.98 -18.21
N LEU A 220 7.86 -21.03 -17.39
CA LEU A 220 8.87 -21.15 -16.34
C LEU A 220 10.27 -21.31 -16.95
N SER A 221 10.41 -22.09 -18.02
CA SER A 221 11.68 -22.28 -18.72
C SER A 221 12.19 -20.98 -19.32
N GLU A 222 11.32 -20.20 -19.96
CA GLU A 222 11.66 -18.86 -20.49
C GLU A 222 12.10 -17.89 -19.40
N LEU A 223 11.39 -17.84 -18.27
CA LEU A 223 11.79 -17.01 -17.13
C LEU A 223 13.17 -17.44 -16.59
N ASN A 224 13.45 -18.75 -16.56
CA ASN A 224 14.71 -19.29 -16.07
C ASN A 224 15.89 -19.02 -17.02
N GLU A 225 15.69 -18.70 -18.30
CA GLU A 225 16.75 -18.24 -19.21
C GLU A 225 17.44 -16.96 -18.69
N ARG A 226 16.76 -16.17 -17.84
CA ARG A 226 17.34 -14.99 -17.18
C ARG A 226 18.18 -15.35 -15.94
N CYS A 227 18.16 -16.60 -15.50
CA CYS A 227 18.93 -17.05 -14.35
C CYS A 227 20.42 -17.13 -14.69
N ASN A 228 21.23 -16.32 -14.03
CA ASN A 228 22.69 -16.39 -14.13
C ASN A 228 23.27 -16.55 -12.73
N PRO A 229 23.56 -17.78 -12.27
CA PRO A 229 24.09 -18.04 -10.94
C PRO A 229 25.47 -17.41 -10.67
N GLY A 230 26.22 -17.12 -11.73
CA GLY A 230 27.53 -16.48 -11.67
C GLY A 230 27.50 -14.94 -11.81
N PHE A 231 26.30 -14.33 -11.83
CA PHE A 231 26.20 -12.89 -11.98
C PHE A 231 26.74 -12.18 -10.74
N VAL A 232 27.78 -11.36 -10.95
CA VAL A 232 28.31 -10.45 -9.94
C VAL A 232 28.10 -9.03 -10.47
N PRO A 233 27.41 -8.15 -9.75
CA PRO A 233 27.24 -6.77 -10.18
C PRO A 233 28.59 -6.04 -10.15
N HIS A 234 29.11 -5.64 -11.31
CA HIS A 234 30.37 -4.91 -11.44
C HIS A 234 30.19 -3.39 -11.47
N GLU A 235 28.96 -2.93 -11.68
CA GLU A 235 28.65 -1.50 -11.78
C GLU A 235 27.81 -1.03 -10.60
N PRO A 236 27.99 0.21 -10.12
CA PRO A 236 27.11 0.78 -9.11
C PRO A 236 25.68 0.95 -9.66
N GLY A 237 24.70 0.67 -8.84
CA GLY A 237 23.28 0.83 -9.19
C GLY A 237 22.44 -0.46 -9.15
N TYR A 238 23.07 -1.60 -8.89
CA TYR A 238 22.35 -2.82 -8.60
C TYR A 238 21.94 -2.90 -7.13
N ILE A 239 20.72 -3.37 -6.87
CA ILE A 239 20.26 -3.76 -5.53
C ILE A 239 19.89 -5.25 -5.54
N THR A 240 20.21 -5.94 -4.46
CA THR A 240 19.88 -7.35 -4.31
C THR A 240 18.53 -7.48 -3.60
N LEU A 241 17.57 -8.13 -4.25
CA LEU A 241 16.28 -8.47 -3.63
C LEU A 241 16.36 -9.85 -3.00
N CYS A 242 16.00 -9.97 -1.73
CA CYS A 242 16.05 -11.21 -0.96
C CYS A 242 14.67 -11.55 -0.41
N ALA A 243 14.33 -12.85 -0.47
CA ALA A 243 13.09 -13.35 0.13
C ALA A 243 13.15 -13.43 1.68
N ARG A 244 14.35 -13.34 2.27
CA ARG A 244 14.56 -13.45 3.74
C ARG A 244 15.44 -12.32 4.24
N ASN A 245 15.04 -11.68 5.34
CA ASN A 245 15.84 -10.63 6.00
C ASN A 245 17.24 -11.11 6.37
N ALA A 246 17.39 -12.31 6.95
CA ALA A 246 18.69 -12.87 7.31
C ALA A 246 19.68 -12.96 6.12
N THR A 247 19.18 -13.17 4.89
CA THR A 247 20.03 -13.14 3.68
C THR A 247 20.42 -11.72 3.33
N ALA A 248 19.48 -10.77 3.39
CA ALA A 248 19.76 -9.36 3.16
C ALA A 248 20.76 -8.81 4.17
N ASP A 249 20.58 -9.11 5.46
CA ASP A 249 21.47 -8.69 6.53
C ASP A 249 22.89 -9.21 6.31
N ARG A 250 23.04 -10.49 5.96
CA ARG A 250 24.33 -11.08 5.66
C ARG A 250 25.04 -10.37 4.50
N ILE A 251 24.33 -10.12 3.40
CA ILE A 251 24.87 -9.43 2.23
C ILE A 251 25.28 -8.00 2.60
N ASN A 252 24.44 -7.28 3.33
CA ASN A 252 24.72 -5.92 3.79
C ASN A 252 25.94 -5.86 4.74
N GLN A 253 26.07 -6.82 5.68
CA GLN A 253 27.20 -6.90 6.59
C GLN A 253 28.51 -7.19 5.84
N MET A 254 28.48 -8.09 4.84
CA MET A 254 29.65 -8.37 4.01
C MET A 254 30.08 -7.11 3.25
N ALA A 255 29.15 -6.46 2.55
CA ALA A 255 29.46 -5.23 1.82
C ALA A 255 29.94 -4.10 2.74
N LEU A 256 29.35 -3.96 3.92
CA LEU A 256 29.79 -2.97 4.91
C LEU A 256 31.20 -3.23 5.43
N SER A 257 31.59 -4.51 5.61
CA SER A 257 32.94 -4.87 6.09
C SER A 257 34.02 -4.59 5.04
N GLU A 258 33.67 -4.49 3.77
CA GLU A 258 34.59 -4.15 2.67
C GLU A 258 34.77 -2.63 2.50
N LEU A 259 33.91 -1.83 3.12
CA LEU A 259 34.05 -0.38 3.10
C LEU A 259 35.22 0.02 4.01
N THR A 260 36.31 0.46 3.39
CA THR A 260 37.43 1.11 4.10
C THR A 260 36.98 2.51 4.52
N GLY A 261 36.23 2.59 5.63
CA GLY A 261 35.79 3.85 6.22
C GLY A 261 36.78 4.31 7.28
N ARG A 262 37.12 5.59 7.21
CA ARG A 262 37.76 6.32 8.32
C ARG A 262 36.71 6.68 9.36
#